data_3f1eb40343b252152ee9b26df747ce68
#
_entry.id   3f1eb40343b252152ee9b26df747ce68
#
_cell.length_a   1.000
_cell.length_b   1.000
_cell.length_c   1.000
_cell.angle_alpha   90.00
_cell.angle_beta   90.00
_cell.angle_gamma   90.00
#
_symmetry.space_group_name_H-M   'P 1'
#
loop_
_entity.id
_entity.type
_entity.pdbx_description
1 polymer ?
#
loop_
_entity_poly.entity_id
_entity_poly.type
_entity_poly.pdbx_seq_one_letter_code
_entity_poly.pdbx_strand_id
1 'polypeptide(L)'
;MNHNEHTEPRVYELGYHLVPTLAEGQIPEASGAVRGMIERISKDIIAEELPVFIDLAYQIVKTIDHKNNRFNDAYFGWIKFEGSPAGIADLEEGLKKDENVLRYLIVK
;
A
#
# COMPACT_ATOMS: atom_id res chain seq x y z
N MET A 1 24.21 -26.54 3.82
CA MET A 1 23.12 -26.00 4.23
C MET A 1 22.99 -24.60 3.90
N ASN A 2 21.94 -24.26 3.51
CA ASN A 2 21.84 -22.97 2.97
C ASN A 2 20.90 -22.13 3.78
N HIS A 3 21.45 -21.37 4.65
CA HIS A 3 20.66 -20.55 5.50
C HIS A 3 20.25 -19.26 4.83
N ASN A 4 20.83 -18.97 3.69
CA ASN A 4 20.61 -17.67 3.08
C ASN A 4 19.23 -17.52 2.46
N GLU A 5 18.54 -18.61 2.23
CA GLU A 5 17.21 -18.55 1.66
C GLU A 5 16.25 -17.76 2.51
N HIS A 6 16.45 -17.74 3.83
CA HIS A 6 15.58 -17.02 4.75
C HIS A 6 15.96 -15.57 4.92
N THR A 7 17.16 -15.20 4.52
CA THR A 7 17.67 -13.85 4.68
C THR A 7 17.84 -13.12 3.37
N GLU A 8 17.75 -13.82 2.25
CA GLU A 8 17.87 -13.18 0.95
C GLU A 8 16.70 -12.24 0.72
N PRO A 9 16.98 -11.04 0.25
CA PRO A 9 15.89 -10.12 -0.06
C PRO A 9 15.07 -10.66 -1.22
N ARG A 10 13.78 -10.41 -1.15
CA ARG A 10 12.84 -10.76 -2.20
C ARG A 10 12.22 -9.49 -2.73
N VAL A 11 11.86 -9.50 -3.98
CA VAL A 11 11.23 -8.34 -4.60
C VAL A 11 9.71 -8.48 -4.48
N TYR A 12 9.10 -7.45 -3.94
CA TYR A 12 7.64 -7.36 -3.80
C TYR A 12 7.14 -6.13 -4.51
N GLU A 13 5.89 -6.17 -4.89
CA GLU A 13 5.22 -4.99 -5.43
C GLU A 13 3.94 -4.78 -4.66
N LEU A 14 3.80 -3.58 -4.08
CA LEU A 14 2.59 -3.18 -3.40
C LEU A 14 1.78 -2.29 -4.33
N GLY A 15 0.55 -2.71 -4.64
CA GLY A 15 -0.43 -1.82 -5.26
C GLY A 15 -1.40 -1.37 -4.18
N TYR A 16 -1.72 -0.09 -4.13
CA TYR A 16 -2.60 0.43 -3.11
C TYR A 16 -3.56 1.48 -3.66
N HIS A 17 -4.76 1.49 -3.09
CA HIS A 17 -5.78 2.46 -3.43
C HIS A 17 -6.03 3.36 -2.23
N LEU A 18 -5.98 4.68 -2.45
CA LEU A 18 -6.33 5.65 -1.43
C LEU A 18 -7.77 6.12 -1.65
N VAL A 19 -8.45 6.44 -0.56
CA VAL A 19 -9.84 6.90 -0.63
C VAL A 19 -9.96 8.16 -1.50
N PRO A 20 -10.99 8.25 -2.35
CA PRO A 20 -11.11 9.36 -3.29
C PRO A 20 -11.55 10.68 -2.64
N THR A 21 -11.92 10.63 -1.36
CA THR A 21 -12.34 11.81 -0.62
C THR A 21 -11.18 12.70 -0.20
N LEU A 22 -9.93 12.22 -0.35
CA LEU A 22 -8.76 13.04 -0.05
C LEU A 22 -8.67 14.22 -1.02
N ALA A 23 -8.35 15.40 -0.49
CA ALA A 23 -8.05 16.55 -1.33
C ALA A 23 -6.69 16.32 -2.01
N GLU A 24 -6.50 16.94 -3.18
CA GLU A 24 -5.25 16.76 -3.93
C GLU A 24 -4.02 17.07 -3.09
N GLY A 25 -4.09 18.10 -2.26
CA GLY A 25 -2.97 18.47 -1.39
C GLY A 25 -2.67 17.46 -0.31
N GLN A 26 -3.59 16.54 -0.02
CA GLN A 26 -3.41 15.49 0.99
C GLN A 26 -2.80 14.21 0.41
N ILE A 27 -2.80 14.08 -0.92
CA ILE A 27 -2.31 12.85 -1.56
C ILE A 27 -0.82 12.61 -1.28
N PRO A 28 0.08 13.61 -1.40
CA PRO A 28 1.49 13.37 -1.09
C PRO A 28 1.72 12.89 0.34
N GLU A 29 0.96 13.42 1.30
CA GLU A 29 1.09 12.99 2.69
C GLU A 29 0.58 11.55 2.87
N ALA A 30 -0.57 11.24 2.29
CA ALA A 30 -1.14 9.90 2.40
C ALA A 30 -0.26 8.86 1.72
N SER A 31 0.26 9.14 0.53
CA SER A 31 1.18 8.22 -0.15
C SER A 31 2.53 8.15 0.56
N GLY A 32 2.97 9.27 1.15
CA GLY A 32 4.19 9.29 1.94
C GLY A 32 4.09 8.41 3.18
N ALA A 33 2.91 8.32 3.79
CA ALA A 33 2.70 7.43 4.92
C ALA A 33 2.86 5.97 4.51
N VAL A 34 2.33 5.57 3.35
CA VAL A 34 2.49 4.22 2.82
C VAL A 34 3.96 3.94 2.52
N ARG A 35 4.62 4.89 1.86
CA ARG A 35 6.03 4.76 1.54
C ARG A 35 6.87 4.62 2.81
N GLY A 36 6.53 5.37 3.85
CA GLY A 36 7.22 5.30 5.14
C GLY A 36 7.09 3.93 5.78
N MET A 37 5.96 3.26 5.63
CA MET A 37 5.79 1.90 6.13
C MET A 37 6.74 0.95 5.43
N ILE A 38 6.94 1.13 4.12
CA ILE A 38 7.88 0.30 3.35
C ILE A 38 9.31 0.61 3.75
N GLU A 39 9.65 1.88 3.93
CA GLU A 39 11.00 2.28 4.30
C GLU A 39 11.44 1.67 5.63
N ARG A 40 10.51 1.39 6.52
CA ARG A 40 10.84 0.77 7.80
C ARG A 40 11.23 -0.69 7.68
N ILE A 41 10.80 -1.38 6.63
CA ILE A 41 11.02 -2.82 6.46
C ILE A 41 11.92 -3.15 5.29
N SER A 42 12.28 -2.15 4.48
CA SER A 42 13.04 -2.35 3.25
C SER A 42 14.19 -1.36 3.21
N LYS A 43 15.31 -1.80 2.69
CA LYS A 43 16.46 -0.94 2.47
C LYS A 43 16.45 -0.33 1.08
N ASP A 44 15.65 -0.90 0.18
CA ASP A 44 15.75 -0.52 -1.22
C ASP A 44 14.38 -0.48 -1.89
N ILE A 45 13.98 0.71 -2.28
CA ILE A 45 12.80 0.89 -3.12
C ILE A 45 13.29 0.95 -4.56
N ILE A 46 12.82 0.00 -5.36
CA ILE A 46 13.30 -0.19 -6.73
C ILE A 46 12.63 0.77 -7.70
N ALA A 47 11.33 0.92 -7.57
CA ALA A 47 10.54 1.77 -8.46
C ALA A 47 9.21 2.08 -7.79
N GLU A 48 8.58 3.17 -8.22
CA GLU A 48 7.27 3.53 -7.69
C GLU A 48 6.55 4.47 -8.64
N GLU A 49 5.24 4.49 -8.52
CA GLU A 49 4.41 5.50 -9.17
C GLU A 49 3.53 6.14 -8.12
N LEU A 50 3.50 7.45 -8.12
CA LEU A 50 2.62 8.19 -7.21
C LEU A 50 1.16 7.95 -7.59
N PRO A 51 0.25 8.04 -6.61
CA PRO A 51 -1.15 7.75 -6.88
C PRO A 51 -1.77 8.66 -7.93
N VAL A 52 -2.54 8.04 -8.83
CA VAL A 52 -3.34 8.75 -9.82
C VAL A 52 -4.80 8.36 -9.64
N PHE A 53 -5.70 9.28 -9.97
CA PHE A 53 -7.12 9.04 -9.84
C PHE A 53 -7.59 8.10 -10.94
N ILE A 54 -8.29 7.04 -10.55
CA ILE A 54 -8.81 6.04 -11.48
C ILE A 54 -10.23 5.68 -11.14
N ASP A 55 -10.99 5.22 -12.15
CA ASP A 55 -12.27 4.58 -11.92
C ASP A 55 -12.03 3.12 -11.56
N LEU A 56 -12.81 2.63 -10.59
CA LEU A 56 -12.70 1.25 -10.17
C LEU A 56 -13.58 0.37 -11.07
N ALA A 57 -13.07 -0.82 -11.41
CA ALA A 57 -13.85 -1.79 -12.17
C ALA A 57 -15.07 -2.26 -11.38
N TYR A 58 -14.91 -2.36 -10.06
CA TYR A 58 -15.98 -2.77 -9.16
C TYR A 58 -16.02 -1.81 -7.97
N GLN A 59 -17.23 -1.57 -7.49
CA GLN A 59 -17.43 -0.76 -6.30
C GLN A 59 -16.75 -1.40 -5.09
N ILE A 60 -16.05 -0.59 -4.30
CA ILE A 60 -15.44 -1.05 -3.06
C ILE A 60 -16.26 -0.50 -1.90
N VAL A 61 -16.60 -1.37 -0.94
CA VAL A 61 -17.29 -0.97 0.28
C VAL A 61 -16.30 -1.01 1.43
N LYS A 62 -16.22 0.09 2.19
CA LYS A 62 -15.36 0.16 3.36
C LYS A 62 -16.15 0.73 4.52
N THR A 63 -16.02 0.08 5.68
CA THR A 63 -16.65 0.57 6.91
C THR A 63 -15.77 1.63 7.53
N ILE A 64 -16.29 2.84 7.65
CA ILE A 64 -15.61 3.96 8.28
C ILE A 64 -16.58 4.54 9.31
N ASP A 65 -16.14 4.65 10.56
CA ASP A 65 -16.97 5.15 11.67
C ASP A 65 -18.30 4.42 11.78
N HIS A 66 -18.24 3.07 11.68
CA HIS A 66 -19.40 2.19 11.78
C HIS A 66 -20.41 2.33 10.64
N LYS A 67 -20.04 3.04 9.56
CA LYS A 67 -20.90 3.19 8.40
C LYS A 67 -20.23 2.59 7.19
N ASN A 68 -21.02 1.93 6.36
CA ASN A 68 -20.52 1.41 5.09
C ASN A 68 -20.46 2.54 4.07
N ASN A 69 -19.27 2.75 3.54
CA ASN A 69 -19.04 3.75 2.50
C ASN A 69 -18.75 3.01 1.20
N ARG A 70 -19.32 3.48 0.10
CA ARG A 70 -19.18 2.84 -1.21
C ARG A 70 -18.40 3.76 -2.12
N PHE A 71 -17.38 3.19 -2.76
CA PHE A 71 -16.49 3.95 -3.60
C PHE A 71 -16.44 3.37 -5.01
N ASN A 72 -16.56 4.24 -6.01
CA ASN A 72 -16.49 3.86 -7.42
C ASN A 72 -15.18 4.29 -8.07
N ASP A 73 -14.36 5.05 -7.35
CA ASP A 73 -13.07 5.54 -7.82
C ASP A 73 -12.11 5.62 -6.65
N ALA A 74 -10.85 5.83 -6.95
CA ALA A 74 -9.79 5.88 -5.93
C ALA A 74 -8.53 6.46 -6.57
N TYR A 75 -7.55 6.77 -5.71
CA TYR A 75 -6.20 7.08 -6.17
C TYR A 75 -5.37 5.82 -6.10
N PHE A 76 -4.80 5.40 -7.21
CA PHE A 76 -3.99 4.18 -7.27
C PHE A 76 -2.52 4.49 -7.45
N GLY A 77 -1.68 3.92 -6.58
CA GLY A 77 -0.23 3.98 -6.68
C GLY A 77 0.37 2.62 -6.45
N TRP A 78 1.65 2.49 -6.78
CA TRP A 78 2.35 1.23 -6.52
C TRP A 78 3.82 1.50 -6.18
N ILE A 79 4.41 0.56 -5.43
CA ILE A 79 5.81 0.65 -5.00
C ILE A 79 6.41 -0.74 -5.10
N LYS A 80 7.56 -0.83 -5.80
CA LYS A 80 8.32 -2.07 -5.92
C LYS A 80 9.55 -1.96 -5.03
N PHE A 81 9.77 -2.97 -4.21
CA PHE A 81 10.81 -2.88 -3.17
C PHE A 81 11.34 -4.26 -2.81
N GLU A 82 12.52 -4.27 -2.19
CA GLU A 82 13.08 -5.49 -1.62
C GLU A 82 12.67 -5.61 -0.16
N GLY A 83 12.30 -6.81 0.24
CA GLY A 83 11.86 -7.03 1.60
C GLY A 83 11.93 -8.49 2.00
N SER A 84 11.41 -8.79 3.18
CA SER A 84 11.36 -10.14 3.73
C SER A 84 9.94 -10.49 4.12
N PRO A 85 9.61 -11.78 4.23
CA PRO A 85 8.26 -12.18 4.67
C PRO A 85 7.86 -11.58 6.02
N ALA A 86 8.80 -11.47 6.96
CA ALA A 86 8.50 -10.87 8.26
C ALA A 86 8.17 -9.38 8.12
N GLY A 87 8.91 -8.67 7.26
CA GLY A 87 8.63 -7.26 7.00
C GLY A 87 7.27 -7.06 6.33
N ILE A 88 6.89 -7.99 5.44
CA ILE A 88 5.60 -7.91 4.77
C ILE A 88 4.46 -8.03 5.79
N ALA A 89 4.59 -8.89 6.79
CA ALA A 89 3.57 -9.01 7.83
C ALA A 89 3.38 -7.69 8.58
N ASP A 90 4.49 -7.02 8.91
CA ASP A 90 4.43 -5.71 9.57
C ASP A 90 3.80 -4.66 8.66
N LEU A 91 4.16 -4.69 7.39
CA LEU A 91 3.61 -3.75 6.41
C LEU A 91 2.09 -3.90 6.32
N GLU A 92 1.61 -5.14 6.25
CA GLU A 92 0.18 -5.39 6.16
C GLU A 92 -0.58 -4.88 7.38
N GLU A 93 0.00 -5.02 8.57
CA GLU A 93 -0.63 -4.48 9.76
C GLU A 93 -0.79 -2.97 9.68
N GLY A 94 0.25 -2.29 9.22
CA GLY A 94 0.19 -0.85 9.06
C GLY A 94 -0.83 -0.42 8.02
N LEU A 95 -0.89 -1.12 6.90
CA LEU A 95 -1.84 -0.81 5.83
C LEU A 95 -3.28 -0.99 6.30
N LYS A 96 -3.54 -2.04 7.07
CA LYS A 96 -4.89 -2.31 7.58
C LYS A 96 -5.37 -1.23 8.55
N LYS A 97 -4.45 -0.60 9.25
CA LYS A 97 -4.77 0.44 10.22
C LYS A 97 -4.87 1.83 9.60
N ASP A 98 -4.38 2.00 8.39
CA ASP A 98 -4.38 3.31 7.74
C ASP A 98 -5.75 3.59 7.12
N GLU A 99 -6.45 4.56 7.65
CA GLU A 99 -7.80 4.91 7.21
C GLU A 99 -7.86 5.44 5.79
N ASN A 100 -6.75 5.96 5.29
CA ASN A 100 -6.69 6.47 3.93
C ASN A 100 -6.51 5.37 2.89
N VAL A 101 -6.08 4.18 3.32
CA VAL A 101 -5.89 3.05 2.42
C VAL A 101 -7.20 2.30 2.27
N LEU A 102 -7.77 2.38 1.07
CA LEU A 102 -9.03 1.73 0.76
C LEU A 102 -8.84 0.23 0.55
N ARG A 103 -7.78 -0.12 -0.17
CA ARG A 103 -7.49 -1.50 -0.51
C ARG A 103 -6.02 -1.60 -0.93
N TYR A 104 -5.42 -2.77 -0.74
CA TYR A 104 -4.05 -3.02 -1.17
C TYR A 104 -3.88 -4.47 -1.63
N LEU A 105 -2.84 -4.70 -2.43
CA LEU A 105 -2.44 -6.02 -2.86
C LEU A 105 -0.93 -6.08 -2.93
N ILE A 106 -0.34 -7.11 -2.33
CA ILE A 106 1.11 -7.32 -2.37
C ILE A 106 1.39 -8.60 -3.15
N VAL A 107 2.23 -8.48 -4.17
CA VAL A 107 2.65 -9.62 -4.98
C VAL A 107 4.17 -9.70 -5.01
N LYS A 108 4.66 -10.90 -5.25
CA LYS A 108 6.09 -11.14 -5.41
C LYS A 108 6.52 -11.00 -6.87
#